data_e77f1338f86375abfe4f4727ec780c49
#
_entry.id   e77f1338f86375abfe4f4727ec780c49
#
_cell.length_a   1.000
_cell.length_b   1.000
_cell.length_c   1.000
_cell.angle_alpha   90.00
_cell.angle_beta   90.00
_cell.angle_gamma   90.00
#
_symmetry.space_group_name_H-M   'P 1'
#
loop_
_entity.id
_entity.type
_entity.pdbx_description
1 polymer ?
#
loop_
_entity_poly.entity_id
_entity_poly.type
_entity_poly.pdbx_seq_one_letter_code
_entity_poly.pdbx_strand_id
1 'polypeptide(L)'
;MKKWIALMLVLALAVSMAACGSKAKTPLAGTMEENALKVMEIAPVEFMGGIIPVDLTDTSEDGKWAVNYFTGLSDSSKITDVAVYESMMGSQAFSLVMVRTAEGADPKAVAEEMKSGIDPRKWICVGADEIMAAGYGDTVMFIMLDSQLGLSAQSYVDAFAQVAGGELDFTI
;
A
#
# COMPACT_ATOMS: atom_id res chain seq x y z
N MET A 1 45.62 32.96 -10.29
CA MET A 1 44.18 33.24 -10.02
C MET A 1 43.25 32.28 -10.76
N LYS A 2 43.39 32.03 -12.09
CA LYS A 2 42.50 31.13 -12.84
C LYS A 2 42.43 29.67 -12.34
N LYS A 3 43.52 29.11 -11.78
CA LYS A 3 43.56 27.71 -11.26
C LYS A 3 42.84 27.53 -9.95
N TRP A 4 42.74 28.56 -9.12
CA TRP A 4 42.04 28.51 -7.83
C TRP A 4 40.51 28.64 -7.99
N ILE A 5 40.05 29.36 -9.02
CA ILE A 5 38.64 29.49 -9.37
C ILE A 5 38.07 28.15 -9.87
N ALA A 6 38.87 27.40 -10.67
CA ALA A 6 38.48 26.08 -11.15
C ALA A 6 38.36 25.05 -10.01
N LEU A 7 39.22 25.14 -9.00
CA LEU A 7 39.17 24.23 -7.84
C LEU A 7 37.96 24.52 -6.94
N MET A 8 37.58 25.78 -6.76
CA MET A 8 36.40 26.17 -6.01
C MET A 8 35.12 25.75 -6.72
N LEU A 9 35.05 25.80 -8.05
CA LEU A 9 33.88 25.37 -8.82
C LEU A 9 33.66 23.84 -8.78
N VAL A 10 34.74 23.06 -8.77
CA VAL A 10 34.67 21.59 -8.65
C VAL A 10 34.26 21.17 -7.24
N LEU A 11 34.68 21.90 -6.20
CA LEU A 11 34.23 21.65 -4.82
C LEU A 11 32.77 22.00 -4.61
N ALA A 12 32.28 23.05 -5.24
CA ALA A 12 30.87 23.44 -5.16
C ALA A 12 29.93 22.44 -5.86
N LEU A 13 30.37 21.81 -6.96
CA LEU A 13 29.61 20.74 -7.63
C LEU A 13 29.60 19.42 -6.85
N ALA A 14 30.66 19.13 -6.08
CA ALA A 14 30.71 17.92 -5.27
C ALA A 14 29.81 17.98 -4.01
N VAL A 15 29.50 19.18 -3.53
CA VAL A 15 28.62 19.37 -2.36
C VAL A 15 27.13 19.33 -2.74
N SER A 16 26.78 19.59 -4.00
CA SER A 16 25.39 19.57 -4.47
C SER A 16 24.82 18.17 -4.78
N MET A 17 25.64 17.11 -4.76
CA MET A 17 25.20 15.72 -4.94
C MET A 17 24.98 14.94 -3.64
N ALA A 18 25.16 15.60 -2.48
CA ALA A 18 25.01 14.96 -1.17
C ALA A 18 23.65 15.24 -0.49
N ALA A 19 22.69 15.83 -1.18
CA ALA A 19 21.42 16.23 -0.59
C ALA A 19 20.23 15.71 -1.42
N CYS A 20 20.03 14.39 -1.45
CA CYS A 20 18.77 13.70 -1.65
C CYS A 20 18.97 12.19 -1.52
N GLY A 21 19.43 11.77 -0.36
CA GLY A 21 19.46 10.38 0.02
C GLY A 21 18.56 10.20 1.25
N SER A 22 17.25 10.14 1.07
CA SER A 22 16.42 9.48 2.07
C SER A 22 16.96 8.05 2.16
N LYS A 23 17.49 7.67 3.33
CA LYS A 23 17.89 6.28 3.55
C LYS A 23 16.67 5.43 3.24
N ALA A 24 16.79 4.53 2.27
CA ALA A 24 15.75 3.55 2.00
C ALA A 24 15.37 2.90 3.33
N LYS A 25 14.10 2.93 3.69
CA LYS A 25 13.62 2.30 4.91
C LYS A 25 13.81 0.79 4.79
N THR A 26 14.03 0.14 5.92
CA THR A 26 14.08 -1.32 5.95
C THR A 26 12.69 -1.86 5.61
N PRO A 27 12.58 -2.81 4.66
CA PRO A 27 11.31 -3.46 4.36
C PRO A 27 10.62 -4.02 5.60
N LEU A 28 9.30 -4.02 5.63
CA LEU A 28 8.53 -4.66 6.69
C LEU A 28 8.84 -6.16 6.75
N ALA A 29 9.17 -6.64 7.93
CA ALA A 29 9.40 -8.07 8.14
C ALA A 29 8.09 -8.87 8.06
N GLY A 30 8.21 -10.15 7.68
CA GLY A 30 7.08 -11.07 7.57
C GLY A 30 6.31 -10.94 6.25
N THR A 31 5.24 -11.71 6.13
CA THR A 31 4.34 -11.69 4.97
C THR A 31 3.35 -10.51 5.05
N MET A 32 2.74 -10.19 3.92
CA MET A 32 1.67 -9.18 3.90
C MET A 32 0.46 -9.62 4.71
N GLU A 33 0.17 -10.92 4.75
CA GLU A 33 -0.88 -11.49 5.61
C GLU A 33 -0.61 -11.24 7.10
N GLU A 34 0.60 -11.55 7.58
CA GLU A 34 0.98 -11.29 8.96
C GLU A 34 0.86 -9.81 9.33
N ASN A 35 1.25 -8.93 8.40
CA ASN A 35 1.17 -7.49 8.63
C ASN A 35 -0.26 -6.95 8.55
N ALA A 36 -1.10 -7.47 7.64
CA ALA A 36 -2.53 -7.14 7.58
C ALA A 36 -3.25 -7.54 8.87
N LEU A 37 -2.97 -8.74 9.39
CA LEU A 37 -3.56 -9.20 10.66
C LEU A 37 -3.11 -8.35 11.85
N LYS A 38 -1.86 -7.85 11.89
CA LYS A 38 -1.41 -6.90 12.93
C LYS A 38 -2.13 -5.56 12.83
N VAL A 39 -2.38 -5.05 11.62
CA VAL A 39 -3.19 -3.85 11.44
C VAL A 39 -4.61 -4.07 11.96
N MET A 40 -5.22 -5.22 11.64
CA MET A 40 -6.56 -5.58 12.11
C MET A 40 -6.63 -5.83 13.62
N GLU A 41 -5.52 -6.23 14.26
CA GLU A 41 -5.44 -6.36 15.72
C GLU A 41 -5.46 -4.98 16.40
N ILE A 42 -4.81 -3.98 15.81
CA ILE A 42 -4.75 -2.60 16.34
C ILE A 42 -6.06 -1.85 16.04
N ALA A 43 -6.64 -2.03 14.86
CA ALA A 43 -7.89 -1.43 14.42
C ALA A 43 -8.93 -2.54 14.08
N PRO A 44 -9.52 -3.18 15.10
CA PRO A 44 -10.44 -4.30 14.89
C PRO A 44 -11.78 -3.85 14.32
N VAL A 45 -12.47 -4.79 13.68
CA VAL A 45 -13.85 -4.63 13.18
C VAL A 45 -14.81 -5.48 14.01
N GLU A 46 -16.08 -5.06 14.10
CA GLU A 46 -17.13 -5.79 14.84
C GLU A 46 -17.93 -6.77 13.96
N PHE A 47 -17.53 -6.95 12.70
CA PHE A 47 -18.17 -7.88 11.78
C PHE A 47 -17.27 -9.08 11.44
N MET A 48 -17.87 -10.10 10.84
CA MET A 48 -17.13 -11.27 10.37
C MET A 48 -16.35 -10.90 9.12
N GLY A 49 -15.03 -10.95 9.22
CA GLY A 49 -14.09 -10.72 8.12
C GLY A 49 -12.97 -11.74 8.14
N GLY A 50 -12.19 -11.75 7.08
CA GLY A 50 -11.05 -12.68 6.97
C GLY A 50 -10.17 -12.42 5.77
N ILE A 51 -9.06 -13.16 5.71
CA ILE A 51 -8.14 -13.12 4.59
C ILE A 51 -8.75 -13.86 3.39
N ILE A 52 -8.75 -13.17 2.27
CA ILE A 52 -9.12 -13.71 0.95
C ILE A 52 -7.82 -14.09 0.23
N PRO A 53 -7.62 -15.35 -0.16
CA PRO A 53 -6.41 -15.76 -0.88
C PRO A 53 -6.41 -15.19 -2.30
N VAL A 54 -5.28 -14.59 -2.70
CA VAL A 54 -5.00 -14.13 -4.06
C VAL A 54 -3.72 -14.79 -4.52
N ASP A 55 -3.79 -15.63 -5.56
CA ASP A 55 -2.62 -16.31 -6.13
C ASP A 55 -1.97 -15.44 -7.20
N LEU A 56 -0.82 -14.83 -6.87
CA LEU A 56 -0.05 -14.02 -7.81
C LEU A 56 0.62 -14.84 -8.92
N THR A 57 0.68 -16.16 -8.80
CA THR A 57 1.28 -17.06 -9.80
C THR A 57 0.26 -17.55 -10.84
N ASP A 58 -1.03 -17.37 -10.59
CA ASP A 58 -2.08 -17.70 -11.53
C ASP A 58 -2.14 -16.65 -12.66
N THR A 59 -1.68 -17.04 -13.82
CA THR A 59 -1.68 -16.21 -15.04
C THR A 59 -2.91 -16.40 -15.92
N SER A 60 -3.87 -17.20 -15.49
CA SER A 60 -5.17 -17.35 -16.16
C SER A 60 -5.99 -16.06 -16.15
N GLU A 61 -7.04 -15.99 -16.93
CA GLU A 61 -7.96 -14.84 -16.90
C GLU A 61 -8.63 -14.68 -15.52
N ASP A 62 -8.90 -15.79 -14.83
CA ASP A 62 -9.47 -15.77 -13.47
C ASP A 62 -8.46 -15.22 -12.44
N GLY A 63 -7.18 -15.61 -12.54
CA GLY A 63 -6.12 -15.08 -11.70
C GLY A 63 -5.89 -13.58 -11.94
N LYS A 64 -5.84 -13.14 -13.18
CA LYS A 64 -5.74 -11.71 -13.51
C LYS A 64 -6.96 -10.92 -13.02
N TRP A 65 -8.15 -11.49 -13.19
CA TRP A 65 -9.37 -10.90 -12.66
C TRP A 65 -9.30 -10.75 -11.14
N ALA A 66 -8.86 -11.78 -10.42
CA ALA A 66 -8.74 -11.72 -8.97
C ALA A 66 -7.75 -10.62 -8.51
N VAL A 67 -6.57 -10.52 -9.14
CA VAL A 67 -5.62 -9.44 -8.87
C VAL A 67 -6.26 -8.08 -9.08
N ASN A 68 -6.89 -7.84 -10.22
CA ASN A 68 -7.54 -6.55 -10.51
C ASN A 68 -8.70 -6.26 -9.55
N TYR A 69 -9.58 -7.23 -9.31
CA TYR A 69 -10.76 -7.09 -8.46
C TYR A 69 -10.41 -6.74 -7.01
N PHE A 70 -9.37 -7.37 -6.45
CA PHE A 70 -9.00 -7.17 -5.06
C PHE A 70 -8.01 -6.02 -4.85
N THR A 71 -7.14 -5.77 -5.80
CA THR A 71 -6.06 -4.79 -5.62
C THR A 71 -6.21 -3.52 -6.46
N GLY A 72 -7.02 -3.54 -7.51
CA GLY A 72 -7.09 -2.46 -8.49
C GLY A 72 -5.91 -2.44 -9.49
N LEU A 73 -4.93 -3.33 -9.34
CA LEU A 73 -3.79 -3.40 -10.27
C LEU A 73 -4.20 -4.07 -11.58
N SER A 74 -3.60 -3.63 -12.67
CA SER A 74 -3.84 -4.21 -14.00
C SER A 74 -3.27 -5.61 -14.14
N ASP A 75 -2.18 -5.91 -13.40
CA ASP A 75 -1.53 -7.21 -13.32
C ASP A 75 -0.67 -7.35 -12.05
N SER A 76 -0.13 -8.55 -11.80
CA SER A 76 0.68 -8.85 -10.61
C SER A 76 2.17 -8.49 -10.76
N SER A 77 2.63 -7.99 -11.92
CA SER A 77 4.08 -7.83 -12.19
C SER A 77 4.80 -6.84 -11.27
N LYS A 78 4.05 -5.93 -10.65
CA LYS A 78 4.58 -4.89 -9.76
C LYS A 78 4.62 -5.29 -8.29
N ILE A 79 4.11 -6.47 -7.93
CA ILE A 79 4.02 -6.93 -6.54
C ILE A 79 4.55 -8.36 -6.40
N THR A 80 5.07 -8.69 -5.23
CA THR A 80 5.63 -10.01 -4.91
C THR A 80 4.91 -10.72 -3.77
N ASP A 81 4.08 -9.99 -3.01
CA ASP A 81 3.28 -10.54 -1.93
C ASP A 81 2.01 -9.69 -1.78
N VAL A 82 0.90 -10.31 -1.42
CA VAL A 82 -0.40 -9.66 -1.26
C VAL A 82 -1.20 -10.29 -0.14
N ALA A 83 -1.88 -9.48 0.63
CA ALA A 83 -2.92 -9.90 1.55
C ALA A 83 -4.15 -9.02 1.37
N VAL A 84 -5.30 -9.66 1.33
CA VAL A 84 -6.60 -8.99 1.25
C VAL A 84 -7.42 -9.42 2.45
N TYR A 85 -7.83 -8.48 3.29
CA TYR A 85 -8.78 -8.73 4.37
C TYR A 85 -10.10 -8.04 4.03
N GLU A 86 -11.16 -8.81 3.93
CA GLU A 86 -12.49 -8.29 3.60
C GLU A 86 -13.58 -8.75 4.56
N SER A 87 -14.68 -8.00 4.59
CA SER A 87 -15.93 -8.48 5.20
C SER A 87 -16.44 -9.71 4.44
N MET A 88 -16.86 -10.74 5.16
CA MET A 88 -17.52 -11.90 4.59
C MET A 88 -19.00 -11.65 4.24
N MET A 89 -19.49 -10.45 4.48
CA MET A 89 -20.87 -10.04 4.17
C MET A 89 -20.88 -9.03 3.03
N GLY A 90 -21.47 -9.40 1.90
CA GLY A 90 -21.54 -8.54 0.70
C GLY A 90 -22.34 -7.23 0.88
N SER A 91 -22.94 -7.01 2.04
CA SER A 91 -23.62 -5.77 2.43
C SER A 91 -22.78 -4.86 3.34
N GLN A 92 -21.51 -5.18 3.51
CA GLN A 92 -20.57 -4.39 4.32
C GLN A 92 -19.33 -4.08 3.48
N ALA A 93 -19.22 -2.84 3.00
CA ALA A 93 -18.09 -2.41 2.21
C ALA A 93 -16.88 -2.19 3.11
N PHE A 94 -15.97 -3.15 3.12
CA PHE A 94 -14.69 -3.08 3.82
C PHE A 94 -13.65 -3.95 3.10
N SER A 95 -12.54 -3.35 2.72
CA SER A 95 -11.40 -4.06 2.15
C SER A 95 -10.10 -3.39 2.58
N LEU A 96 -9.25 -4.12 3.28
CA LEU A 96 -7.87 -3.76 3.60
C LEU A 96 -6.95 -4.63 2.76
N VAL A 97 -6.13 -4.01 1.93
CA VAL A 97 -5.17 -4.70 1.06
C VAL A 97 -3.77 -4.27 1.43
N MET A 98 -2.87 -5.22 1.61
CA MET A 98 -1.45 -4.95 1.74
C MET A 98 -0.69 -5.63 0.63
N VAL A 99 0.21 -4.90 -0.02
CA VAL A 99 1.08 -5.45 -1.05
C VAL A 99 2.54 -5.12 -0.76
N ARG A 100 3.42 -6.06 -1.10
CA ARG A 100 4.86 -5.84 -1.22
C ARG A 100 5.18 -5.57 -2.67
N THR A 101 5.79 -4.44 -2.95
CA THR A 101 6.17 -4.09 -4.32
C THR A 101 7.38 -4.91 -4.79
N ALA A 102 7.43 -5.18 -6.08
CA ALA A 102 8.57 -5.82 -6.71
C ALA A 102 9.80 -4.88 -6.73
N GLU A 103 10.99 -5.45 -6.82
CA GLU A 103 12.23 -4.68 -6.95
C GLU A 103 12.16 -3.74 -8.16
N GLY A 104 12.45 -2.46 -7.92
CA GLY A 104 12.39 -1.41 -8.93
C GLY A 104 11.00 -0.81 -9.19
N ALA A 105 9.94 -1.35 -8.61
CA ALA A 105 8.63 -0.70 -8.65
C ALA A 105 8.59 0.47 -7.65
N ASP A 106 7.93 1.57 -8.03
CA ASP A 106 7.70 2.70 -7.15
C ASP A 106 6.44 2.45 -6.31
N PRO A 107 6.56 2.29 -4.96
CA PRO A 107 5.41 2.01 -4.10
C PRO A 107 4.30 3.06 -4.19
N LYS A 108 4.65 4.34 -4.40
CA LYS A 108 3.66 5.39 -4.55
C LYS A 108 2.89 5.27 -5.86
N ALA A 109 3.57 4.96 -6.97
CA ALA A 109 2.91 4.71 -8.25
C ALA A 109 2.00 3.47 -8.20
N VAL A 110 2.42 2.42 -7.46
CA VAL A 110 1.57 1.23 -7.21
C VAL A 110 0.33 1.62 -6.41
N ALA A 111 0.47 2.42 -5.34
CA ALA A 111 -0.66 2.90 -4.55
C ALA A 111 -1.66 3.75 -5.37
N GLU A 112 -1.15 4.63 -6.24
CA GLU A 112 -1.96 5.44 -7.15
C GLU A 112 -2.71 4.58 -8.16
N GLU A 113 -2.07 3.54 -8.71
CA GLU A 113 -2.73 2.58 -9.61
C GLU A 113 -3.82 1.80 -8.86
N MET A 114 -3.53 1.25 -7.68
CA MET A 114 -4.53 0.56 -6.85
C MET A 114 -5.76 1.45 -6.64
N LYS A 115 -5.54 2.70 -6.22
CA LYS A 115 -6.62 3.66 -5.93
C LYS A 115 -7.43 4.04 -7.17
N SER A 116 -6.81 4.13 -8.34
CA SER A 116 -7.49 4.48 -9.59
C SER A 116 -8.18 3.29 -10.27
N GLY A 117 -7.69 2.07 -10.04
CA GLY A 117 -8.18 0.87 -10.71
C GLY A 117 -9.22 0.07 -9.92
N ILE A 118 -9.32 0.29 -8.59
CA ILE A 118 -10.29 -0.42 -7.77
C ILE A 118 -11.72 0.09 -8.02
N ASP A 119 -12.69 -0.83 -8.01
CA ASP A 119 -14.11 -0.46 -8.00
C ASP A 119 -14.60 -0.28 -6.54
N PRO A 120 -14.92 0.95 -6.10
CA PRO A 120 -15.41 1.21 -4.75
C PRO A 120 -16.84 0.67 -4.52
N ARG A 121 -17.48 0.13 -5.55
CA ARG A 121 -18.85 -0.39 -5.52
C ARG A 121 -18.93 -1.89 -5.80
N LYS A 122 -17.82 -2.62 -5.60
CA LYS A 122 -17.76 -4.05 -5.86
C LYS A 122 -18.67 -4.93 -4.97
N TRP A 123 -19.25 -4.35 -3.92
CA TRP A 123 -20.19 -5.05 -3.02
C TRP A 123 -21.66 -4.93 -3.47
N ILE A 124 -22.54 -5.68 -2.82
CA ILE A 124 -23.98 -5.71 -3.12
C ILE A 124 -24.67 -4.58 -2.36
N CYS A 125 -25.24 -3.62 -3.09
CA CYS A 125 -26.05 -2.50 -2.57
C CYS A 125 -25.30 -1.49 -1.68
N VAL A 126 -24.01 -1.64 -1.47
CA VAL A 126 -23.16 -0.73 -0.69
C VAL A 126 -21.88 -0.38 -1.46
N GLY A 127 -21.19 0.65 -1.04
CA GLY A 127 -19.92 1.04 -1.62
C GLY A 127 -19.05 1.74 -0.58
N ALA A 128 -17.75 1.78 -0.84
CA ALA A 128 -16.82 2.54 -0.02
C ALA A 128 -16.92 4.03 -0.36
N ASP A 129 -16.96 4.86 0.67
CA ASP A 129 -16.92 6.33 0.59
C ASP A 129 -15.62 6.91 1.19
N GLU A 130 -14.88 6.11 1.96
CA GLU A 130 -13.52 6.42 2.39
C GLU A 130 -12.52 5.49 1.72
N ILE A 131 -11.52 6.08 1.05
CA ILE A 131 -10.47 5.35 0.32
C ILE A 131 -9.13 6.03 0.57
N MET A 132 -8.20 5.31 1.18
CA MET A 132 -6.84 5.79 1.45
C MET A 132 -5.79 4.75 1.08
N ALA A 133 -4.61 5.23 0.71
CA ALA A 133 -3.43 4.38 0.59
C ALA A 133 -2.25 5.02 1.31
N ALA A 134 -1.39 4.18 1.85
CA ALA A 134 -0.20 4.60 2.59
C ALA A 134 0.97 3.67 2.29
N GLY A 135 2.19 4.19 2.32
CA GLY A 135 3.39 3.43 2.01
C GLY A 135 4.47 3.52 3.08
N TYR A 136 5.19 2.42 3.26
CA TYR A 136 6.39 2.32 4.08
C TYR A 136 7.39 1.36 3.44
N GLY A 137 8.57 1.87 3.03
CA GLY A 137 9.58 1.08 2.33
C GLY A 137 9.03 0.50 1.03
N ASP A 138 9.03 -0.82 0.91
CA ASP A 138 8.50 -1.57 -0.23
C ASP A 138 7.02 -1.99 -0.06
N THR A 139 6.37 -1.56 1.01
CA THR A 139 5.02 -1.99 1.37
C THR A 139 4.01 -0.88 1.13
N VAL A 140 2.90 -1.22 0.49
CA VAL A 140 1.72 -0.37 0.36
C VAL A 140 0.57 -1.01 1.12
N MET A 141 -0.08 -0.23 1.97
CA MET A 141 -1.40 -0.54 2.53
C MET A 141 -2.44 0.29 1.81
N PHE A 142 -3.52 -0.34 1.42
CA PHE A 142 -4.70 0.28 0.83
C PHE A 142 -5.92 -0.10 1.66
N ILE A 143 -6.75 0.87 1.97
CA ILE A 143 -8.01 0.68 2.70
C ILE A 143 -9.16 1.38 1.98
N MET A 144 -10.26 0.68 1.83
CA MET A 144 -11.55 1.28 1.43
C MET A 144 -12.67 0.73 2.29
N LEU A 145 -13.56 1.59 2.72
CA LEU A 145 -14.67 1.24 3.61
C LEU A 145 -15.85 2.18 3.45
N ASP A 146 -17.02 1.72 3.90
CA ASP A 146 -18.23 2.53 4.09
C ASP A 146 -18.16 3.17 5.49
N SER A 147 -18.14 4.49 5.58
CA SER A 147 -18.11 5.23 6.86
C SER A 147 -19.32 4.95 7.75
N GLN A 148 -20.42 4.46 7.18
CA GLN A 148 -21.62 4.05 7.93
C GLN A 148 -21.39 2.82 8.82
N LEU A 149 -20.27 2.09 8.62
CA LEU A 149 -19.84 1.02 9.53
C LEU A 149 -19.30 1.57 10.86
N GLY A 150 -19.22 2.90 11.04
CA GLY A 150 -18.65 3.53 12.23
C GLY A 150 -17.12 3.43 12.30
N LEU A 151 -16.48 3.14 11.16
CA LEU A 151 -15.04 3.02 11.00
C LEU A 151 -14.49 4.25 10.28
N SER A 152 -13.17 4.46 10.32
CA SER A 152 -12.48 5.49 9.55
C SER A 152 -11.24 4.92 8.87
N ALA A 153 -11.04 5.23 7.60
CA ALA A 153 -9.86 4.82 6.86
C ALA A 153 -8.56 5.35 7.51
N GLN A 154 -8.61 6.53 8.13
CA GLN A 154 -7.47 7.10 8.86
C GLN A 154 -7.02 6.22 10.02
N SER A 155 -7.92 5.57 10.74
CA SER A 155 -7.55 4.68 11.86
C SER A 155 -6.71 3.48 11.41
N TYR A 156 -6.94 2.97 10.20
CA TYR A 156 -6.13 1.91 9.60
C TYR A 156 -4.77 2.42 9.11
N VAL A 157 -4.70 3.65 8.58
CA VAL A 157 -3.42 4.31 8.27
C VAL A 157 -2.58 4.49 9.52
N ASP A 158 -3.19 4.92 10.63
CA ASP A 158 -2.50 5.09 11.91
C ASP A 158 -2.06 3.74 12.50
N ALA A 159 -2.87 2.70 12.35
CA ALA A 159 -2.52 1.33 12.75
C ALA A 159 -1.34 0.79 11.89
N PHE A 160 -1.36 1.05 10.58
CA PHE A 160 -0.25 0.69 9.70
C PHE A 160 1.06 1.40 10.09
N ALA A 161 1.02 2.69 10.44
CA ALA A 161 2.18 3.42 10.94
C ALA A 161 2.75 2.78 12.22
N GLN A 162 1.90 2.28 13.12
CA GLN A 162 2.34 1.55 14.31
C GLN A 162 3.00 0.21 13.96
N VAL A 163 2.42 -0.56 13.03
CA VAL A 163 3.01 -1.82 12.53
C VAL A 163 4.35 -1.56 11.85
N ALA A 164 4.46 -0.47 11.07
CA ALA A 164 5.69 -0.04 10.42
C ALA A 164 6.77 0.43 11.40
N GLY A 165 6.37 0.80 12.62
CA GLY A 165 7.29 1.27 13.65
C GLY A 165 7.84 2.68 13.41
N GLY A 166 7.19 3.49 12.57
CA GLY A 166 7.67 4.82 12.25
C GLY A 166 6.80 5.60 11.27
N GLU A 167 7.32 6.75 10.86
CA GLU A 167 6.66 7.63 9.90
C GLU A 167 6.51 6.95 8.53
N LEU A 168 5.32 7.05 7.96
CA LEU A 168 5.02 6.56 6.60
C LEU A 168 5.72 7.42 5.54
N ASP A 169 6.02 6.84 4.38
CA ASP A 169 6.67 7.56 3.28
C ASP A 169 5.68 8.46 2.55
N PHE A 170 4.43 8.01 2.50
CA PHE A 170 3.31 8.78 1.92
C PHE A 170 1.98 8.30 2.47
N THR A 171 0.97 9.17 2.36
CA THR A 171 -0.47 8.86 2.48
C THR A 171 -1.20 9.62 1.38
N ILE A 172 -2.11 8.96 0.66
CA ILE A 172 -2.88 9.51 -0.45
C ILE A 172 -4.34 9.10 -0.41
#